data_26a418e0c865bed993f77aefdcb5f7a5
#
_entry.id   26a418e0c865bed993f77aefdcb5f7a5
#
_cell.length_a   1.000
_cell.length_b   1.000
_cell.length_c   1.000
_cell.angle_alpha   90.00
_cell.angle_beta   90.00
_cell.angle_gamma   90.00
#
_symmetry.space_group_name_H-M   'P 1'
#
loop_
_entity.id
_entity.type
_entity.pdbx_description
1 polymer ?
#
loop_
_entity_poly.entity_id
_entity_poly.type
_entity_poly.pdbx_seq_one_letter_code
_entity_poly.pdbx_strand_id
1 'polypeptide(L)'
;MIPGSSPKHYKIQKLTSLDKDYRQRARSLGSSSAKAKEWGCFDVSFLTLPPVIGEISITYTVMFQTDKPLVPGDKTMTLFKTTVDYVDIVSIKSKEHLAGVCLLPGALQRHGKPIGFAVQIFFDGQEVASDSVEVGILAGRKSWWTDSKIIDSPNVATREGCLVDRMKSPFQLNDLDSYEVSR
;
A
#
# COMPACT_ATOMS: atom_id res chain seq x y z
N MET A 1 11.47 -10.49 -26.53
CA MET A 1 11.38 -9.69 -25.29
C MET A 1 9.93 -9.66 -24.88
N ILE A 2 9.60 -10.06 -23.67
CA ILE A 2 8.21 -10.06 -23.17
C ILE A 2 7.77 -8.61 -23.00
N PRO A 3 6.62 -8.18 -23.57
CA PRO A 3 6.12 -6.81 -23.37
C PRO A 3 5.94 -6.50 -21.88
N GLY A 4 6.46 -5.37 -21.43
CA GLY A 4 6.37 -4.96 -20.02
C GLY A 4 7.51 -5.45 -19.11
N SER A 5 8.42 -6.28 -19.57
CA SER A 5 9.51 -6.86 -18.74
C SER A 5 10.64 -5.88 -18.37
N SER A 6 10.60 -4.65 -18.87
CA SER A 6 11.65 -3.66 -18.59
C SER A 6 11.21 -2.68 -17.50
N PRO A 7 12.07 -2.37 -16.50
CA PRO A 7 11.80 -1.31 -15.51
C PRO A 7 11.48 0.05 -16.12
N LYS A 8 11.96 0.32 -17.33
CA LYS A 8 11.67 1.57 -18.05
C LYS A 8 10.19 1.74 -18.42
N HIS A 9 9.41 0.66 -18.39
CA HIS A 9 7.98 0.70 -18.71
C HIS A 9 7.10 1.12 -17.53
N TYR A 10 7.66 1.22 -16.33
CA TYR A 10 6.92 1.58 -15.12
C TYR A 10 7.55 2.78 -14.43
N LYS A 11 6.72 3.70 -13.98
CA LYS A 11 7.17 4.87 -13.22
C LYS A 11 6.15 5.19 -12.14
N ILE A 12 6.54 5.07 -10.88
CA ILE A 12 5.72 5.55 -9.76
C ILE A 12 5.70 7.08 -9.83
N GLN A 13 4.51 7.66 -9.78
CA GLN A 13 4.28 9.10 -9.89
C GLN A 13 4.02 9.71 -8.52
N LYS A 14 3.22 9.05 -7.70
CA LYS A 14 2.80 9.58 -6.42
C LYS A 14 2.45 8.45 -5.45
N LEU A 15 2.81 8.64 -4.19
CA LEU A 15 2.38 7.84 -3.04
C LEU A 15 1.54 8.71 -2.10
N THR A 16 0.63 8.09 -1.36
CA THR A 16 -0.14 8.77 -0.31
C THR A 16 0.80 9.40 0.72
N SER A 17 0.56 10.66 1.06
CA SER A 17 1.26 11.35 2.14
C SER A 17 0.92 10.75 3.50
N LEU A 18 1.92 10.65 4.39
CA LEU A 18 1.76 10.09 5.74
C LEU A 18 1.23 11.08 6.77
N ASP A 19 1.04 12.34 6.42
CA ASP A 19 0.57 13.36 7.37
C ASP A 19 -0.94 13.26 7.65
N LYS A 20 -1.78 13.43 6.62
CA LYS A 20 -3.24 13.46 6.77
C LYS A 20 -3.98 12.68 5.69
N ASP A 21 -3.42 12.56 4.50
CA ASP A 21 -4.13 12.08 3.31
C ASP A 21 -4.49 10.59 3.38
N TYR A 22 -3.79 9.81 4.22
CA TYR A 22 -4.07 8.40 4.41
C TYR A 22 -5.38 8.12 5.18
N ARG A 23 -5.95 9.10 5.90
CA ARG A 23 -7.15 8.89 6.71
C ARG A 23 -8.42 9.16 5.91
N GLN A 24 -9.26 8.15 5.81
CA GLN A 24 -10.56 8.25 5.14
C GLN A 24 -11.66 7.74 6.04
N ARG A 25 -12.86 8.32 5.94
CA ARG A 25 -14.02 7.94 6.76
C ARG A 25 -15.11 7.36 5.90
N ALA A 26 -15.62 6.20 6.30
CA ALA A 26 -16.77 5.59 5.66
C ALA A 26 -17.75 5.05 6.70
N ARG A 27 -19.03 5.10 6.36
CA ARG A 27 -20.09 4.41 7.09
C ARG A 27 -20.16 2.96 6.63
N SER A 28 -20.53 2.06 7.53
CA SER A 28 -20.82 0.68 7.15
C SER A 28 -22.00 0.65 6.17
N LEU A 29 -21.85 -0.07 5.08
CA LEU A 29 -22.92 -0.29 4.11
C LEU A 29 -24.13 -0.94 4.84
N GLY A 30 -25.31 -0.39 4.69
CA GLY A 30 -26.56 -0.95 5.23
C GLY A 30 -27.03 -0.43 6.59
N SER A 31 -26.32 0.50 7.24
CA SER A 31 -26.79 1.10 8.51
C SER A 31 -26.77 2.61 8.46
N SER A 32 -27.96 3.22 8.46
CA SER A 32 -28.12 4.69 8.49
C SER A 32 -27.70 5.31 9.83
N SER A 33 -27.63 4.51 10.90
CA SER A 33 -27.30 4.96 12.25
C SER A 33 -25.85 4.66 12.68
N ALA A 34 -25.07 3.91 11.90
CA ALA A 34 -23.71 3.60 12.25
C ALA A 34 -22.79 4.81 12.10
N LYS A 35 -21.99 5.07 13.15
CA LYS A 35 -20.92 6.09 13.08
C LYS A 35 -19.91 5.72 12.00
N ALA A 36 -19.50 6.71 11.22
CA ALA A 36 -18.43 6.54 10.24
C ALA A 36 -17.15 6.10 10.96
N LYS A 37 -16.53 5.04 10.45
CA LYS A 37 -15.24 4.53 10.94
C LYS A 37 -14.11 5.12 10.11
N GLU A 38 -12.98 5.39 10.75
CA GLU A 38 -11.77 5.88 10.10
C GLU A 38 -10.91 4.70 9.64
N TRP A 39 -10.51 4.73 8.39
CA TRP A 39 -9.64 3.77 7.71
C TRP A 39 -8.32 4.44 7.36
N GLY A 40 -7.25 3.68 7.27
CA GLY A 40 -5.99 4.16 6.73
C GLY A 40 -5.83 3.68 5.28
N CYS A 41 -5.99 4.56 4.29
CA CYS A 41 -5.87 4.19 2.89
C CYS A 41 -4.55 4.69 2.29
N PHE A 42 -3.85 3.80 1.60
CA PHE A 42 -2.52 4.01 1.03
C PHE A 42 -2.57 3.71 -0.46
N ASP A 43 -2.47 4.76 -1.25
CA ASP A 43 -2.61 4.70 -2.70
C ASP A 43 -1.29 4.97 -3.39
N VAL A 44 -1.12 4.37 -4.56
CA VAL A 44 -0.04 4.62 -5.49
C VAL A 44 -0.61 5.01 -6.85
N SER A 45 -0.12 6.10 -7.42
CA SER A 45 -0.30 6.42 -8.83
C SER A 45 0.97 6.05 -9.58
N PHE A 46 0.84 5.30 -10.65
CA PHE A 46 1.96 4.89 -11.48
C PHE A 46 1.62 4.96 -12.97
N LEU A 47 2.65 5.23 -13.77
CA LEU A 47 2.55 5.32 -15.22
C LEU A 47 3.09 4.03 -15.84
N THR A 48 2.36 3.48 -16.79
CA THR A 48 2.85 2.45 -17.68
C THR A 48 3.18 3.02 -19.05
N LEU A 49 4.37 2.71 -19.57
CA LEU A 49 4.81 3.08 -20.92
C LEU A 49 4.68 1.87 -21.84
N PRO A 50 4.17 2.02 -23.07
CA PRO A 50 3.97 0.90 -23.96
C PRO A 50 5.29 0.27 -24.42
N PRO A 51 5.28 -1.04 -24.73
CA PRO A 51 4.16 -1.93 -24.57
C PRO A 51 4.14 -2.59 -23.18
N VAL A 52 3.00 -2.49 -22.48
CA VAL A 52 2.73 -3.28 -21.27
C VAL A 52 1.46 -4.05 -21.47
N ILE A 53 1.52 -5.36 -21.40
CA ILE A 53 0.37 -6.28 -21.50
C ILE A 53 0.64 -7.41 -20.52
N GLY A 54 -0.29 -7.65 -19.61
CA GLY A 54 -0.20 -8.78 -18.69
C GLY A 54 -0.64 -8.46 -17.26
N GLU A 55 -0.07 -9.20 -16.35
CA GLU A 55 -0.37 -9.12 -14.92
C GLU A 55 0.78 -8.46 -14.19
N ILE A 56 0.46 -7.66 -13.19
CA ILE A 56 1.45 -7.11 -12.26
C ILE A 56 1.03 -7.42 -10.82
N SER A 57 2.01 -7.65 -9.97
CA SER A 57 1.81 -7.73 -8.53
C SER A 57 2.34 -6.48 -7.87
N ILE A 58 1.57 -5.89 -6.97
CA ILE A 58 2.04 -4.74 -6.19
C ILE A 58 2.11 -5.15 -4.73
N THR A 59 3.30 -5.09 -4.15
CA THR A 59 3.50 -5.28 -2.71
C THR A 59 3.48 -3.94 -2.01
N TYR A 60 2.60 -3.83 -1.04
CA TYR A 60 2.44 -2.67 -0.17
C TYR A 60 3.01 -2.98 1.20
N THR A 61 3.86 -2.11 1.70
CA THR A 61 4.46 -2.22 3.04
C THR A 61 4.25 -0.93 3.80
N VAL A 62 3.59 -1.00 4.96
CA VAL A 62 3.33 0.16 5.80
C VAL A 62 3.86 -0.09 7.20
N MET A 63 4.70 0.82 7.70
CA MET A 63 5.22 0.81 9.06
C MET A 63 4.48 1.84 9.91
N PHE A 64 3.96 1.40 11.03
CA PHE A 64 3.33 2.23 12.05
C PHE A 64 4.20 2.32 13.29
N GLN A 65 4.10 3.43 13.99
CA GLN A 65 4.73 3.63 15.29
C GLN A 65 3.70 4.15 16.30
N THR A 66 3.75 3.60 17.51
CA THR A 66 2.97 4.07 18.66
C THR A 66 3.87 4.39 19.83
N ASP A 67 3.59 5.49 20.49
CA ASP A 67 4.29 5.90 21.74
C ASP A 67 3.69 5.18 22.97
N LYS A 68 2.48 4.62 22.82
CA LYS A 68 1.74 3.96 23.90
C LYS A 68 1.20 2.61 23.40
N PRO A 69 1.98 1.53 23.48
CA PRO A 69 1.45 0.20 23.17
C PRO A 69 0.30 -0.13 24.12
N LEU A 70 -0.71 -0.87 23.61
CA LEU A 70 -1.89 -1.23 24.41
C LEU A 70 -1.56 -2.13 25.59
N VAL A 71 -0.53 -2.94 25.46
CA VAL A 71 -0.02 -3.81 26.51
C VAL A 71 1.39 -3.36 26.89
N PRO A 72 1.67 -3.12 28.17
CA PRO A 72 3.02 -2.80 28.60
C PRO A 72 4.02 -3.87 28.16
N GLY A 73 5.12 -3.44 27.53
CA GLY A 73 6.14 -4.35 26.99
C GLY A 73 5.89 -4.82 25.56
N ASP A 74 4.75 -4.46 24.93
CA ASP A 74 4.53 -4.68 23.52
C ASP A 74 5.45 -3.83 22.64
N LYS A 75 5.63 -4.30 21.42
CA LYS A 75 6.45 -3.64 20.40
C LYS A 75 5.85 -2.30 20.01
N THR A 76 6.70 -1.29 19.86
CA THR A 76 6.29 0.07 19.52
C THR A 76 6.10 0.30 18.03
N MET A 77 6.60 -0.62 17.20
CA MET A 77 6.46 -0.57 15.75
C MET A 77 5.70 -1.77 15.22
N THR A 78 4.86 -1.54 14.22
CA THR A 78 4.09 -2.59 13.55
C THR A 78 4.22 -2.45 12.04
N LEU A 79 4.64 -3.54 11.40
CA LEU A 79 4.74 -3.68 9.95
C LEU A 79 3.49 -4.38 9.42
N PHE A 80 2.81 -3.74 8.49
CA PHE A 80 1.74 -4.34 7.69
C PHE A 80 2.25 -4.55 6.27
N LYS A 81 2.04 -5.75 5.73
CA LYS A 81 2.44 -6.08 4.37
C LYS A 81 1.34 -6.86 3.68
N THR A 82 1.09 -6.55 2.42
CA THR A 82 0.18 -7.30 1.56
C THR A 82 0.64 -7.19 0.11
N THR A 83 0.29 -8.19 -0.71
CA THR A 83 0.49 -8.16 -2.15
C THR A 83 -0.87 -8.27 -2.83
N VAL A 84 -1.09 -7.47 -3.85
CA VAL A 84 -2.32 -7.48 -4.67
C VAL A 84 -1.91 -7.70 -6.11
N ASP A 85 -2.55 -8.67 -6.76
CA ASP A 85 -2.33 -9.00 -8.16
C ASP A 85 -3.39 -8.29 -9.01
N TYR A 86 -2.92 -7.58 -10.02
CA TYR A 86 -3.73 -6.84 -10.98
C TYR A 86 -3.58 -7.49 -12.35
N VAL A 87 -4.70 -7.92 -12.92
CA VAL A 87 -4.76 -8.63 -14.20
C VAL A 87 -5.25 -7.69 -15.31
N ASP A 88 -5.05 -8.12 -16.55
CA ASP A 88 -5.51 -7.41 -17.75
C ASP A 88 -4.98 -5.97 -17.89
N ILE A 89 -3.77 -5.73 -17.37
CA ILE A 89 -3.08 -4.46 -17.60
C ILE A 89 -2.70 -4.38 -19.06
N VAL A 90 -3.34 -3.47 -19.78
CA VAL A 90 -3.05 -3.22 -21.21
C VAL A 90 -2.66 -1.75 -21.39
N SER A 91 -1.44 -1.51 -21.86
CA SER A 91 -0.94 -0.18 -22.15
C SER A 91 -0.44 -0.08 -23.59
N ILE A 92 -1.31 0.28 -24.50
CA ILE A 92 -0.98 0.57 -25.93
C ILE A 92 -0.37 1.97 -26.03
N LYS A 93 -0.79 2.89 -25.15
CA LYS A 93 -0.25 4.23 -24.97
C LYS A 93 0.14 4.42 -23.51
N SER A 94 0.95 5.43 -23.22
CA SER A 94 1.23 5.81 -21.82
C SER A 94 -0.07 6.01 -21.05
N LYS A 95 -0.23 5.30 -19.94
CA LYS A 95 -1.45 5.34 -19.13
C LYS A 95 -1.08 5.46 -17.64
N GLU A 96 -1.77 6.35 -16.96
CA GLU A 96 -1.73 6.45 -15.50
C GLU A 96 -2.73 5.49 -14.87
N HIS A 97 -2.31 4.82 -13.81
CA HIS A 97 -3.11 3.90 -13.02
C HIS A 97 -3.09 4.34 -11.57
N LEU A 98 -4.20 4.10 -10.87
CA LEU A 98 -4.33 4.28 -9.44
C LEU A 98 -4.63 2.94 -8.79
N ALA A 99 -3.80 2.54 -7.84
CA ALA A 99 -3.97 1.31 -7.05
C ALA A 99 -3.78 1.62 -5.57
N GLY A 100 -4.27 0.76 -4.69
CA GLY A 100 -4.12 1.03 -3.26
C GLY A 100 -4.67 -0.06 -2.36
N VAL A 101 -4.38 0.12 -1.07
CA VAL A 101 -4.81 -0.75 0.02
C VAL A 101 -5.35 0.07 1.17
N CYS A 102 -6.22 -0.53 1.97
CA CYS A 102 -6.76 0.13 3.15
C CYS A 102 -6.53 -0.69 4.41
N LEU A 103 -6.05 -0.04 5.46
CA LEU A 103 -5.91 -0.61 6.79
C LEU A 103 -7.25 -0.56 7.52
N LEU A 104 -7.64 -1.68 8.10
CA LEU A 104 -8.89 -1.80 8.86
C LEU A 104 -8.96 -0.82 10.04
N PRO A 105 -10.13 -0.25 10.36
CA PRO A 105 -10.30 0.75 11.43
C PRO A 105 -9.75 0.30 12.78
N GLY A 106 -9.98 -0.95 13.15
CA GLY A 106 -9.49 -1.49 14.41
C GLY A 106 -7.96 -1.57 14.48
N ALA A 107 -7.30 -1.83 13.36
CA ALA A 107 -5.84 -1.82 13.28
C ALA A 107 -5.30 -0.38 13.32
N LEU A 108 -5.92 0.54 12.57
CA LEU A 108 -5.54 1.96 12.58
C LEU A 108 -5.55 2.57 13.98
N GLN A 109 -6.57 2.25 14.78
CA GLN A 109 -6.69 2.78 16.15
C GLN A 109 -5.64 2.23 17.12
N ARG A 110 -5.15 0.99 16.89
CA ARG A 110 -4.24 0.29 17.82
C ARG A 110 -2.78 0.62 17.61
N HIS A 111 -2.37 0.97 16.40
CA HIS A 111 -0.96 0.97 16.01
C HIS A 111 -0.36 2.36 15.85
N GLY A 112 -1.11 3.43 16.18
CA GLY A 112 -0.59 4.79 16.22
C GLY A 112 -0.57 5.46 14.85
N LYS A 113 0.59 5.92 14.40
CA LYS A 113 0.75 6.69 13.16
C LYS A 113 1.64 5.97 12.16
N PRO A 114 1.37 6.06 10.86
CA PRO A 114 2.29 5.56 9.84
C PRO A 114 3.55 6.40 9.84
N ILE A 115 4.69 5.73 9.77
CA ILE A 115 6.02 6.36 9.65
C ILE A 115 6.73 5.99 8.37
N GLY A 116 6.23 4.99 7.64
CA GLY A 116 6.73 4.58 6.33
C GLY A 116 5.64 3.92 5.50
N PHE A 117 5.61 4.24 4.21
CA PHE A 117 4.81 3.56 3.21
C PHE A 117 5.68 3.30 1.99
N ALA A 118 5.80 2.05 1.59
CA ALA A 118 6.59 1.61 0.45
C ALA A 118 5.75 0.76 -0.48
N VAL A 119 6.05 0.88 -1.77
CA VAL A 119 5.42 0.13 -2.86
C VAL A 119 6.49 -0.50 -3.73
N GLN A 120 6.30 -1.78 -4.07
CA GLN A 120 7.12 -2.50 -5.03
C GLN A 120 6.21 -3.07 -6.11
N ILE A 121 6.48 -2.77 -7.37
CA ILE A 121 5.74 -3.28 -8.53
C ILE A 121 6.57 -4.40 -9.16
N PHE A 122 5.95 -5.55 -9.34
CA PHE A 122 6.56 -6.73 -9.95
C PHE A 122 5.84 -7.06 -11.26
N PHE A 123 6.61 -7.45 -12.25
CA PHE A 123 6.13 -8.02 -13.51
C PHE A 123 6.88 -9.34 -13.75
N ASP A 124 6.15 -10.43 -13.95
CA ASP A 124 6.73 -11.78 -14.11
C ASP A 124 7.74 -12.14 -12.99
N GLY A 125 7.36 -11.79 -11.75
CA GLY A 125 8.18 -12.04 -10.55
C GLY A 125 9.42 -11.16 -10.40
N GLN A 126 9.69 -10.24 -11.33
CA GLN A 126 10.81 -9.30 -11.26
C GLN A 126 10.34 -7.93 -10.80
N GLU A 127 11.06 -7.31 -9.84
CA GLU A 127 10.79 -5.94 -9.43
C GLU A 127 11.12 -4.98 -10.59
N VAL A 128 10.11 -4.23 -11.02
CA VAL A 128 10.22 -3.27 -12.13
C VAL A 128 10.17 -1.81 -11.69
N ALA A 129 9.60 -1.54 -10.53
CA ALA A 129 9.61 -0.21 -9.90
C ALA A 129 9.39 -0.32 -8.40
N SER A 130 10.00 0.56 -7.63
CA SER A 130 9.73 0.74 -6.20
C SER A 130 9.92 2.19 -5.78
N ASP A 131 9.17 2.61 -4.77
CA ASP A 131 9.29 3.94 -4.16
C ASP A 131 8.73 3.92 -2.74
N SER A 132 9.08 4.94 -1.94
CA SER A 132 8.58 5.09 -0.58
C SER A 132 8.43 6.53 -0.15
N VAL A 133 7.59 6.72 0.85
CA VAL A 133 7.53 7.92 1.68
C VAL A 133 7.78 7.53 3.13
N GLU A 134 8.60 8.28 3.81
CA GLU A 134 9.00 8.01 5.18
C GLU A 134 9.08 9.28 6.01
N VAL A 135 8.78 9.15 7.32
CA VAL A 135 8.87 10.22 8.31
C VAL A 135 9.46 9.70 9.62
N GLY A 136 9.78 10.59 10.54
CA GLY A 136 10.28 10.24 11.86
C GLY A 136 11.58 9.45 11.78
N ILE A 137 11.64 8.31 12.47
CA ILE A 137 12.86 7.49 12.56
C ILE A 137 13.26 6.81 11.25
N LEU A 138 12.35 6.75 10.26
CA LEU A 138 12.63 6.22 8.93
C LEU A 138 13.06 7.29 7.94
N ALA A 139 12.96 8.57 8.29
CA ALA A 139 13.29 9.68 7.38
C ALA A 139 14.69 9.53 6.78
N GLY A 140 14.76 9.57 5.45
CA GLY A 140 15.98 9.43 4.65
C GLY A 140 16.56 8.00 4.58
N ARG A 141 15.88 6.99 5.14
CA ARG A 141 16.29 5.60 5.03
C ARG A 141 15.69 4.97 3.76
N LYS A 142 16.40 5.13 2.67
CA LYS A 142 16.01 4.49 1.40
C LYS A 142 15.97 2.96 1.55
N SER A 143 14.98 2.35 0.90
CA SER A 143 14.78 0.89 0.89
C SER A 143 14.61 0.26 2.28
N TRP A 144 14.09 1.04 3.26
CA TRP A 144 13.85 0.57 4.62
C TRP A 144 13.00 -0.70 4.68
N TRP A 145 12.11 -0.91 3.71
CA TRP A 145 11.19 -2.04 3.64
C TRP A 145 11.85 -3.36 3.22
N THR A 146 13.12 -3.33 2.80
CA THR A 146 13.95 -4.49 2.49
C THR A 146 15.14 -4.64 3.43
N ASP A 147 15.38 -3.68 4.32
CA ASP A 147 16.48 -3.70 5.29
C ASP A 147 16.09 -4.59 6.50
N SER A 148 16.68 -5.78 6.58
CA SER A 148 16.43 -6.72 7.67
C SER A 148 16.72 -6.13 9.05
N LYS A 149 17.67 -5.21 9.19
CA LYS A 149 17.95 -4.52 10.46
C LYS A 149 16.80 -3.66 10.95
N ILE A 150 15.93 -3.25 10.03
CA ILE A 150 14.72 -2.46 10.34
C ILE A 150 13.53 -3.38 10.51
N ILE A 151 13.20 -4.19 9.48
CA ILE A 151 11.97 -4.98 9.46
C ILE A 151 11.98 -6.16 10.43
N ASP A 152 13.15 -6.77 10.68
CA ASP A 152 13.32 -7.89 11.61
C ASP A 152 13.79 -7.43 13.00
N SER A 153 13.78 -6.11 13.26
CA SER A 153 14.13 -5.57 14.57
C SER A 153 13.24 -6.15 15.67
N PRO A 154 13.79 -6.44 16.87
CA PRO A 154 13.01 -6.90 18.02
C PRO A 154 11.82 -5.99 18.38
N ASN A 155 11.89 -4.70 18.04
CA ASN A 155 10.85 -3.70 18.29
C ASN A 155 9.75 -3.66 17.23
N VAL A 156 9.84 -4.45 16.17
CA VAL A 156 8.87 -4.50 15.07
C VAL A 156 8.03 -5.77 15.17
N ALA A 157 6.71 -5.62 15.17
CA ALA A 157 5.76 -6.72 15.01
C ALA A 157 5.23 -6.73 13.58
N THR A 158 5.32 -7.85 12.89
CA THR A 158 4.66 -8.03 11.58
C THR A 158 3.23 -8.50 11.80
N ARG A 159 2.28 -7.92 11.07
CA ARG A 159 0.85 -8.28 11.09
C ARG A 159 0.34 -8.48 9.67
N GLU A 160 -0.40 -9.55 9.47
CA GLU A 160 -1.04 -9.91 8.21
C GLU A 160 -2.56 -9.75 8.29
N GLY A 161 -3.23 -9.68 7.14
CA GLY A 161 -4.69 -9.65 7.03
C GLY A 161 -5.38 -8.36 7.46
N CYS A 162 -4.65 -7.37 7.98
CA CYS A 162 -5.22 -6.08 8.37
C CYS A 162 -5.18 -5.03 7.26
N LEU A 163 -4.25 -5.18 6.33
CA LEU A 163 -4.11 -4.34 5.14
C LEU A 163 -4.78 -5.07 3.98
N VAL A 164 -5.89 -4.55 3.52
CA VAL A 164 -6.73 -5.18 2.50
C VAL A 164 -6.69 -4.37 1.21
N ASP A 165 -6.85 -5.04 0.08
CA ASP A 165 -7.04 -4.40 -1.20
C ASP A 165 -8.18 -3.36 -1.12
N ARG A 166 -7.96 -2.20 -1.74
CA ARG A 166 -8.92 -1.11 -1.78
C ARG A 166 -10.28 -1.54 -2.33
N MET A 167 -10.31 -2.48 -3.28
CA MET A 167 -11.53 -3.06 -3.82
C MET A 167 -12.37 -3.84 -2.80
N LYS A 168 -11.75 -4.30 -1.72
CA LYS A 168 -12.41 -4.96 -0.58
C LYS A 168 -12.76 -4.00 0.57
N SER A 169 -12.59 -2.70 0.36
CA SER A 169 -12.89 -1.61 1.30
C SER A 169 -14.12 -0.82 0.87
N PRO A 170 -14.68 0.06 1.73
CA PRO A 170 -15.75 0.97 1.33
C PRO A 170 -15.36 2.02 0.28
N PHE A 171 -14.09 2.09 -0.10
CA PHE A 171 -13.52 3.10 -1.00
C PHE A 171 -13.21 2.57 -2.40
N GLN A 172 -13.88 1.49 -2.81
CA GLN A 172 -13.65 0.79 -4.07
C GLN A 172 -14.00 1.58 -5.35
N LEU A 173 -14.64 2.75 -5.24
CA LEU A 173 -15.31 3.39 -6.37
C LEU A 173 -14.41 4.30 -7.24
N ASN A 174 -13.12 4.35 -7.05
CA ASN A 174 -12.35 5.46 -7.62
C ASN A 174 -11.62 5.20 -8.94
N ASP A 175 -11.57 4.00 -9.51
CA ASP A 175 -10.98 3.79 -10.85
C ASP A 175 -11.20 2.37 -11.40
N LEU A 176 -12.47 1.97 -11.55
CA LEU A 176 -12.84 0.64 -12.08
C LEU A 176 -12.52 0.42 -13.56
N ASP A 177 -12.20 1.49 -14.30
CA ASP A 177 -12.00 1.39 -15.75
C ASP A 177 -10.54 1.08 -16.15
N SER A 178 -9.64 0.92 -15.19
CA SER A 178 -8.21 0.82 -15.48
C SER A 178 -7.63 -0.58 -15.42
N TYR A 179 -8.17 -1.47 -14.60
CA TYR A 179 -7.65 -2.83 -14.38
C TYR A 179 -8.64 -3.68 -13.58
N GLU A 180 -8.49 -4.99 -13.65
CA GLU A 180 -9.16 -5.94 -12.76
C GLU A 180 -8.19 -6.44 -11.69
N VAL A 181 -8.73 -6.74 -10.50
CA VAL A 181 -7.97 -7.40 -9.43
C VAL A 181 -8.20 -8.91 -9.57
N SER A 182 -7.14 -9.69 -9.49
CA SER A 182 -7.23 -11.14 -9.45
C SER A 182 -8.11 -11.57 -8.26
N ARG A 183 -9.05 -12.47 -8.52
CA ARG A 183 -9.99 -13.01 -7.52
C ARG A 183 -9.36 -14.08 -6.66
#